data_5a6eb1f20d734fa19a59bd75196ad8a8
#
_entry.id   5a6eb1f20d734fa19a59bd75196ad8a8
#
_cell.length_a   1.000
_cell.length_b   1.000
_cell.length_c   1.000
_cell.angle_alpha   90.00
_cell.angle_beta   90.00
_cell.angle_gamma   90.00
#
_symmetry.space_group_name_H-M   'P 1'
#
loop_
_entity.id
_entity.type
_entity.pdbx_description
1 polymer ?
#
loop_
_entity_poly.entity_id
_entity_poly.type
_entity_poly.pdbx_seq_one_letter_code
_entity_poly.pdbx_strand_id
1 'polypeptide(L)'
;MKAGEKVVVTLPGAVLPGDFKIEPRKTYGHISNGMCASERELGLGDNHNGIILLRQYGFSEAEYEALKPGQDAMHLLHLDQPLLEINITPDRGYTLSYRGVAREYHHSTGAAYTDPAVALNEKAPEPADYQPGTPVDIDVEIDDNNPIHGVPGCDRYYARIVKDFNPNAHTPNWMRRRLIRAGMRSISLAVDVTNYVMLDLGQPMHAYDLDKLEGPIVVRRANEGEKLTTLDGKEHDLSVEDLLITDSPNGERGSRILGLAGVMGGLYGEVTADTKNILLEAAHFDQVTIARSARRHKIPSEASRRFERGVDTALQPAATQMAAELMAKYGNGEPSEHPNDVNNTARQGHPLQGLRSGPRSRPRRGHQPHLRHPDRHWLHGGRWRQR
;
A
#
# COMPACT_ATOMS: atom_id res chain seq x y z
N MET A 1 1.49 8.07 30.64
CA MET A 1 2.00 9.46 30.62
C MET A 1 2.88 9.68 31.83
N LYS A 2 4.05 10.24 31.62
CA LYS A 2 4.99 10.63 32.69
C LYS A 2 5.11 12.17 32.72
N ALA A 3 5.50 12.73 33.85
CA ALA A 3 5.79 14.18 33.90
C ALA A 3 6.91 14.55 32.95
N GLY A 4 6.75 15.64 32.20
CA GLY A 4 7.69 16.08 31.17
C GLY A 4 7.39 15.59 29.73
N GLU A 5 6.43 14.69 29.54
CA GLU A 5 6.01 14.29 28.20
C GLU A 5 5.20 15.39 27.50
N LYS A 6 5.49 15.60 26.20
CA LYS A 6 4.75 16.54 25.35
C LYS A 6 3.52 15.85 24.79
N VAL A 7 2.36 16.48 24.96
CA VAL A 7 1.03 15.96 24.61
C VAL A 7 0.22 16.99 23.82
N VAL A 8 -0.82 16.57 23.14
CA VAL A 8 -1.77 17.46 22.49
C VAL A 8 -2.91 17.81 23.46
N VAL A 9 -3.15 19.11 23.64
CA VAL A 9 -4.22 19.64 24.50
C VAL A 9 -5.18 20.46 23.65
N THR A 10 -6.47 20.14 23.72
CA THR A 10 -7.54 20.95 23.17
C THR A 10 -8.01 21.95 24.22
N LEU A 11 -8.11 23.22 23.83
CA LEU A 11 -8.44 24.33 24.72
C LEU A 11 -9.93 24.68 24.65
N PRO A 12 -10.51 25.37 25.65
CA PRO A 12 -11.88 25.86 25.59
C PRO A 12 -12.13 26.70 24.36
N GLY A 13 -13.26 26.43 23.68
CA GLY A 13 -13.62 27.04 22.42
C GLY A 13 -13.25 26.19 21.18
N ALA A 14 -12.42 25.17 21.32
CA ALA A 14 -12.18 24.20 20.25
C ALA A 14 -13.44 23.36 19.99
N VAL A 15 -13.68 23.04 18.71
CA VAL A 15 -14.74 22.13 18.27
C VAL A 15 -14.08 20.95 17.60
N LEU A 16 -14.25 19.77 18.18
CA LEU A 16 -13.69 18.51 17.69
C LEU A 16 -14.68 17.80 16.75
N PRO A 17 -14.23 16.77 16.01
CA PRO A 17 -15.11 15.94 15.20
C PRO A 17 -16.37 15.48 15.95
N GLY A 18 -17.53 15.51 15.25
CA GLY A 18 -18.83 15.23 15.85
C GLY A 18 -19.42 16.39 16.65
N ASP A 19 -19.01 17.63 16.33
CA ASP A 19 -19.47 18.87 16.97
C ASP A 19 -19.22 18.91 18.50
N PHE A 20 -18.21 18.19 18.96
CA PHE A 20 -17.84 18.14 20.37
C PHE A 20 -17.08 19.41 20.79
N LYS A 21 -17.77 20.28 21.56
CA LYS A 21 -17.20 21.54 22.04
C LYS A 21 -16.43 21.34 23.33
N ILE A 22 -15.23 21.91 23.38
CA ILE A 22 -14.40 21.93 24.58
C ILE A 22 -14.78 23.14 25.41
N GLU A 23 -15.22 22.89 26.63
CA GLU A 23 -15.61 23.91 27.61
C GLU A 23 -14.88 23.65 28.95
N PRO A 24 -14.69 24.70 29.80
CA PRO A 24 -14.18 24.52 31.14
C PRO A 24 -15.08 23.54 31.93
N ARG A 25 -14.48 22.51 32.55
CA ARG A 25 -15.23 21.46 33.26
C ARG A 25 -14.68 21.27 34.66
N LYS A 26 -15.58 21.18 35.64
CA LYS A 26 -15.17 20.79 37.00
C LYS A 26 -14.96 19.28 37.09
N THR A 27 -13.73 18.86 37.41
CA THR A 27 -13.34 17.47 37.51
C THR A 27 -12.56 17.28 38.83
N TYR A 28 -12.97 16.37 39.66
CA TYR A 28 -12.36 16.08 40.98
C TYR A 28 -12.18 17.35 41.88
N GLY A 29 -13.13 18.28 41.80
CA GLY A 29 -13.07 19.51 42.59
C GLY A 29 -12.27 20.67 41.97
N HIS A 30 -11.57 20.45 40.90
CA HIS A 30 -10.78 21.44 40.16
C HIS A 30 -11.41 21.79 38.82
N ILE A 31 -11.19 23.01 38.34
CA ILE A 31 -11.60 23.42 36.98
C ILE A 31 -10.53 22.98 36.00
N SER A 32 -10.90 22.13 35.05
CA SER A 32 -10.08 21.76 33.90
C SER A 32 -10.36 22.71 32.75
N ASN A 33 -9.35 23.45 32.29
CA ASN A 33 -9.43 24.37 31.17
C ASN A 33 -8.85 23.77 29.88
N GLY A 34 -9.17 22.53 29.58
CA GLY A 34 -8.73 21.82 28.40
C GLY A 34 -8.80 20.30 28.56
N MET A 35 -8.57 19.61 27.49
CA MET A 35 -8.57 18.14 27.45
C MET A 35 -7.35 17.65 26.66
N CYS A 36 -6.62 16.69 27.22
CA CYS A 36 -5.60 15.96 26.44
C CYS A 36 -6.32 15.07 25.43
N ALA A 37 -5.97 15.19 24.16
CA ALA A 37 -6.67 14.52 23.07
C ALA A 37 -6.06 13.16 22.70
N SER A 38 -6.91 12.21 22.35
CA SER A 38 -6.59 10.98 21.66
C SER A 38 -6.62 11.18 20.12
N GLU A 39 -6.11 10.22 19.38
CA GLU A 39 -6.19 10.23 17.90
C GLU A 39 -7.64 10.30 17.41
N ARG A 40 -8.52 9.51 18.03
CA ARG A 40 -9.95 9.47 17.68
C ARG A 40 -10.64 10.81 17.86
N GLU A 41 -10.35 11.52 18.94
CA GLU A 41 -10.94 12.81 19.22
C GLU A 41 -10.50 13.89 18.22
N LEU A 42 -9.30 13.76 17.64
CA LEU A 42 -8.82 14.65 16.58
C LEU A 42 -9.16 14.18 15.17
N GLY A 43 -9.86 13.06 15.00
CA GLY A 43 -10.16 12.48 13.69
C GLY A 43 -8.93 11.90 12.97
N LEU A 44 -7.89 11.53 13.70
CA LEU A 44 -6.64 10.98 13.18
C LEU A 44 -6.60 9.44 13.15
N GLY A 45 -7.70 8.80 13.52
CA GLY A 45 -7.84 7.35 13.56
C GLY A 45 -8.83 6.91 14.65
N ASP A 46 -9.01 5.60 14.81
CA ASP A 46 -9.95 5.02 15.77
C ASP A 46 -9.35 4.79 17.15
N ASN A 47 -8.03 4.99 17.31
CA ASN A 47 -7.33 4.73 18.55
C ASN A 47 -7.74 5.75 19.64
N HIS A 48 -8.32 5.24 20.73
CA HIS A 48 -8.66 6.02 21.92
C HIS A 48 -8.17 5.34 23.23
N ASN A 49 -7.21 4.41 23.12
CA ASN A 49 -6.62 3.74 24.28
C ASN A 49 -5.67 4.63 25.09
N GLY A 50 -5.76 5.93 24.92
CA GLY A 50 -4.96 6.92 25.61
C GLY A 50 -4.88 8.23 24.83
N ILE A 51 -4.10 9.16 25.36
CA ILE A 51 -3.85 10.45 24.75
C ILE A 51 -2.67 10.38 23.81
N ILE A 52 -2.57 11.33 22.87
CA ILE A 52 -1.42 11.45 21.97
C ILE A 52 -0.17 11.84 22.77
N LEU A 53 0.80 10.93 22.82
CA LEU A 53 2.13 11.18 23.33
C LEU A 53 3.04 11.49 22.12
N LEU A 54 3.51 12.74 21.98
CA LEU A 54 4.23 13.16 20.80
C LEU A 54 5.56 12.39 20.60
N ARG A 55 6.16 11.87 21.68
CA ARG A 55 7.33 10.98 21.57
C ARG A 55 7.04 9.67 20.82
N GLN A 56 5.81 9.19 20.88
CA GLN A 56 5.36 7.96 20.21
C GLN A 56 4.65 8.26 18.87
N TYR A 57 4.61 9.52 18.45
CA TYR A 57 3.87 9.96 17.28
C TYR A 57 4.72 10.03 15.99
N GLY A 58 5.89 9.38 15.98
CA GLY A 58 6.75 9.29 14.80
C GLY A 58 7.65 10.50 14.54
N PHE A 59 7.83 11.37 15.55
CA PHE A 59 8.88 12.39 15.54
C PHE A 59 10.23 11.74 15.85
N SER A 60 11.28 12.15 15.14
CA SER A 60 12.66 11.84 15.55
C SER A 60 12.96 12.48 16.90
N GLU A 61 13.96 11.95 17.61
CA GLU A 61 14.33 12.53 18.90
C GLU A 61 14.69 14.03 18.80
N ALA A 62 15.39 14.43 17.74
CA ALA A 62 15.74 15.82 17.50
C ALA A 62 14.49 16.70 17.27
N GLU A 63 13.54 16.23 16.47
CA GLU A 63 12.27 16.92 16.25
C GLU A 63 11.47 17.01 17.55
N TYR A 64 11.39 15.92 18.32
CA TYR A 64 10.68 15.90 19.60
C TYR A 64 11.29 16.88 20.61
N GLU A 65 12.61 16.91 20.76
CA GLU A 65 13.28 17.85 21.67
C GLU A 65 13.08 19.31 21.25
N ALA A 66 13.00 19.59 19.95
CA ALA A 66 12.74 20.92 19.42
C ALA A 66 11.31 21.43 19.66
N LEU A 67 10.35 20.56 19.97
CA LEU A 67 8.95 20.94 20.26
C LEU A 67 8.88 21.77 21.54
N LYS A 68 8.11 22.85 21.51
CA LYS A 68 7.90 23.73 22.67
C LYS A 68 6.44 23.68 23.12
N PRO A 69 6.16 23.69 24.45
CA PRO A 69 4.81 23.88 24.96
C PRO A 69 4.17 25.15 24.41
N GLY A 70 2.90 25.08 24.05
CA GLY A 70 2.14 26.20 23.47
C GLY A 70 2.26 26.33 21.96
N GLN A 71 2.97 25.42 21.27
CA GLN A 71 2.91 25.35 19.81
C GLN A 71 1.53 24.92 19.33
N ASP A 72 1.13 25.45 18.17
CA ASP A 72 -0.13 25.06 17.53
C ASP A 72 -0.09 23.61 17.04
N ALA A 73 -0.88 22.75 17.68
CA ALA A 73 -0.99 21.35 17.34
C ALA A 73 -1.67 21.11 15.98
N MET A 74 -2.55 22.01 15.52
CA MET A 74 -3.16 21.92 14.20
C MET A 74 -2.09 21.97 13.11
N HIS A 75 -1.19 22.93 13.21
CA HIS A 75 -0.09 23.09 12.28
C HIS A 75 0.97 21.97 12.45
N LEU A 76 1.31 21.62 13.68
CA LEU A 76 2.28 20.56 13.99
C LEU A 76 1.86 19.19 13.43
N LEU A 77 0.57 18.88 13.52
CA LEU A 77 0.00 17.64 13.01
C LEU A 77 -0.52 17.76 11.57
N HIS A 78 -0.36 18.94 10.94
CA HIS A 78 -0.82 19.27 9.60
C HIS A 78 -2.32 19.03 9.37
N LEU A 79 -3.14 19.29 10.38
CA LEU A 79 -4.60 19.16 10.31
C LEU A 79 -5.25 20.34 9.53
N ASP A 80 -4.53 21.42 9.35
CA ASP A 80 -4.89 22.62 8.58
C ASP A 80 -4.68 22.46 7.06
N GLN A 81 -4.03 21.39 6.61
CA GLN A 81 -3.78 21.18 5.19
C GLN A 81 -5.03 20.67 4.46
N PRO A 82 -5.35 21.20 3.27
CA PRO A 82 -6.48 20.71 2.49
C PRO A 82 -6.28 19.25 2.06
N LEU A 83 -7.39 18.50 2.03
CA LEU A 83 -7.46 17.16 1.51
C LEU A 83 -8.35 17.18 0.26
N LEU A 84 -7.86 16.60 -0.83
CA LEU A 84 -8.63 16.40 -2.05
C LEU A 84 -9.11 14.95 -2.12
N GLU A 85 -10.40 14.75 -2.24
CA GLU A 85 -10.98 13.44 -2.54
C GLU A 85 -11.19 13.35 -4.06
N ILE A 86 -10.58 12.35 -4.68
CA ILE A 86 -10.64 12.13 -6.12
C ILE A 86 -11.40 10.84 -6.38
N ASN A 87 -12.51 10.92 -7.10
CA ASN A 87 -13.24 9.76 -7.55
C ASN A 87 -12.58 9.18 -8.81
N ILE A 88 -12.10 7.95 -8.70
CA ILE A 88 -11.36 7.25 -9.77
C ILE A 88 -12.31 6.30 -10.50
N THR A 89 -12.40 6.44 -11.83
CA THR A 89 -13.16 5.52 -12.68
C THR A 89 -12.45 4.16 -12.82
N PRO A 90 -13.18 3.06 -13.07
CA PRO A 90 -12.59 1.72 -13.13
C PRO A 90 -11.50 1.54 -14.18
N ASP A 91 -11.55 2.29 -15.27
CA ASP A 91 -10.58 2.25 -16.38
C ASP A 91 -9.26 2.97 -16.08
N ARG A 92 -9.18 3.68 -14.93
CA ARG A 92 -8.01 4.46 -14.53
C ARG A 92 -7.41 3.97 -13.21
N GLY A 93 -7.31 2.66 -13.02
CA GLY A 93 -6.80 2.04 -11.81
C GLY A 93 -5.44 2.55 -11.35
N TYR A 94 -4.54 2.86 -12.27
CA TYR A 94 -3.22 3.44 -11.98
C TYR A 94 -3.27 4.79 -11.23
N THR A 95 -4.37 5.55 -11.33
CA THR A 95 -4.56 6.81 -10.60
C THR A 95 -4.97 6.61 -9.14
N LEU A 96 -5.12 5.37 -8.67
CA LEU A 96 -5.19 5.05 -7.24
C LEU A 96 -3.81 5.16 -6.57
N SER A 97 -2.95 6.06 -7.06
CA SER A 97 -1.62 6.35 -6.54
C SER A 97 -1.21 7.79 -6.79
N TYR A 98 -0.28 8.30 -5.98
CA TYR A 98 0.32 9.62 -6.21
C TYR A 98 1.04 9.68 -7.56
N ARG A 99 1.78 8.62 -7.91
CA ARG A 99 2.43 8.48 -9.24
C ARG A 99 1.44 8.65 -10.38
N GLY A 100 0.30 7.96 -10.31
CA GLY A 100 -0.72 8.01 -11.37
C GLY A 100 -1.40 9.37 -11.47
N VAL A 101 -1.76 9.99 -10.33
CA VAL A 101 -2.35 11.34 -10.30
C VAL A 101 -1.37 12.37 -10.83
N ALA A 102 -0.09 12.31 -10.44
CA ALA A 102 0.94 13.23 -10.94
C ALA A 102 1.13 13.12 -12.45
N ARG A 103 1.07 11.89 -13.01
CA ARG A 103 1.14 11.65 -14.45
C ARG A 103 -0.07 12.25 -15.18
N GLU A 104 -1.29 12.09 -14.65
CA GLU A 104 -2.49 12.72 -15.23
C GLU A 104 -2.43 14.25 -15.15
N TYR A 105 -1.91 14.79 -14.06
CA TYR A 105 -1.70 16.22 -13.93
C TYR A 105 -0.70 16.74 -14.99
N HIS A 106 0.41 16.03 -15.20
CA HIS A 106 1.37 16.32 -16.26
C HIS A 106 0.69 16.33 -17.65
N HIS A 107 -0.05 15.27 -17.98
CA HIS A 107 -0.75 15.17 -19.26
C HIS A 107 -1.77 16.28 -19.48
N SER A 108 -2.45 16.72 -18.42
CA SER A 108 -3.49 17.74 -18.50
C SER A 108 -2.96 19.16 -18.55
N THR A 109 -1.81 19.44 -17.92
CA THR A 109 -1.31 20.80 -17.70
C THR A 109 0.01 21.11 -18.40
N GLY A 110 0.75 20.09 -18.82
CA GLY A 110 2.13 20.23 -19.33
C GLY A 110 3.18 20.47 -18.21
N ALA A 111 2.78 20.35 -16.93
CA ALA A 111 3.73 20.46 -15.81
C ALA A 111 4.83 19.40 -15.89
N ALA A 112 6.04 19.71 -15.44
CA ALA A 112 7.15 18.75 -15.44
C ALA A 112 6.80 17.52 -14.58
N TYR A 113 7.12 16.33 -15.07
CA TYR A 113 6.91 15.05 -14.37
C TYR A 113 8.13 14.15 -14.61
N THR A 114 8.65 13.59 -13.53
CA THR A 114 9.64 12.53 -13.55
C THR A 114 9.03 11.30 -12.87
N ASP A 115 8.98 10.19 -13.60
CA ASP A 115 8.41 8.95 -13.03
C ASP A 115 9.37 8.35 -12.00
N PRO A 116 8.98 8.28 -10.71
CA PRO A 116 9.85 7.75 -9.66
C PRO A 116 10.19 6.26 -9.86
N ALA A 117 9.35 5.51 -10.56
CA ALA A 117 9.58 4.09 -10.81
C ALA A 117 10.80 3.83 -11.70
N VAL A 118 11.17 4.77 -12.59
CA VAL A 118 12.35 4.62 -13.46
C VAL A 118 13.63 4.55 -12.61
N ALA A 119 13.87 5.54 -11.77
CA ALA A 119 15.06 5.57 -10.92
C ALA A 119 15.10 4.44 -9.87
N LEU A 120 13.92 3.96 -9.43
CA LEU A 120 13.83 2.82 -8.52
C LEU A 120 14.15 1.51 -9.24
N ASN A 121 13.67 1.31 -10.47
CA ASN A 121 14.02 0.14 -11.28
C ASN A 121 15.52 0.08 -11.62
N GLU A 122 16.15 1.23 -11.88
CA GLU A 122 17.61 1.29 -12.12
C GLU A 122 18.44 0.87 -10.89
N LYS A 123 17.90 1.01 -9.68
CA LYS A 123 18.54 0.62 -8.42
C LYS A 123 18.15 -0.77 -7.96
N ALA A 124 17.03 -1.29 -8.44
CA ALA A 124 16.59 -2.63 -8.05
C ALA A 124 17.64 -3.66 -8.48
N PRO A 125 17.97 -4.66 -7.63
CA PRO A 125 18.88 -5.70 -8.05
C PRO A 125 18.30 -6.45 -9.24
N GLU A 126 19.15 -6.72 -10.23
CA GLU A 126 18.77 -7.57 -11.36
C GLU A 126 18.39 -8.96 -10.82
N PRO A 127 17.20 -9.46 -11.20
CA PRO A 127 16.86 -10.83 -10.85
C PRO A 127 17.94 -11.74 -11.40
N ALA A 128 18.46 -12.65 -10.59
CA ALA A 128 19.38 -13.65 -11.08
C ALA A 128 18.71 -14.36 -12.26
N ASP A 129 19.37 -14.39 -13.43
CA ASP A 129 18.93 -15.27 -14.51
C ASP A 129 18.77 -16.65 -13.91
N TYR A 130 17.53 -17.11 -13.76
CA TYR A 130 17.23 -18.35 -13.06
C TYR A 130 17.91 -19.51 -13.81
N GLN A 131 19.08 -19.87 -13.36
CA GLN A 131 19.74 -21.13 -13.70
C GLN A 131 19.58 -22.04 -12.49
N PRO A 132 19.24 -23.31 -12.66
CA PRO A 132 19.19 -24.26 -11.55
C PRO A 132 20.45 -24.19 -10.70
N GLY A 133 20.29 -23.84 -9.42
CA GLY A 133 21.40 -23.65 -8.47
C GLY A 133 21.88 -22.21 -8.28
N THR A 134 21.30 -21.20 -8.95
CA THR A 134 21.55 -19.79 -8.61
C THR A 134 20.90 -19.49 -7.26
N PRO A 135 21.64 -18.90 -6.30
CA PRO A 135 21.04 -18.49 -5.04
C PRO A 135 19.96 -17.44 -5.26
N VAL A 136 18.77 -17.70 -4.77
CA VAL A 136 17.65 -16.74 -4.68
C VAL A 136 17.19 -16.67 -3.23
N ASP A 137 16.52 -15.60 -2.88
CA ASP A 137 16.03 -15.37 -1.52
C ASP A 137 15.09 -16.48 -1.05
N ILE A 138 14.13 -16.82 -1.90
CA ILE A 138 13.19 -17.93 -1.71
C ILE A 138 12.71 -18.40 -3.08
N ASP A 139 12.54 -19.69 -3.26
CA ASP A 139 11.98 -20.23 -4.49
C ASP A 139 10.49 -19.87 -4.60
N VAL A 140 10.07 -19.48 -5.81
CA VAL A 140 8.69 -19.14 -6.13
C VAL A 140 8.22 -19.90 -7.36
N GLU A 141 7.04 -20.47 -7.28
CA GLU A 141 6.39 -21.16 -8.38
C GLU A 141 4.99 -20.56 -8.64
N ILE A 142 4.66 -20.34 -9.90
CA ILE A 142 3.31 -19.98 -10.33
C ILE A 142 2.68 -21.21 -10.98
N ASP A 143 1.71 -21.80 -10.29
CA ASP A 143 1.01 -23.03 -10.68
C ASP A 143 -0.50 -22.80 -10.81
N ASP A 144 -0.89 -22.06 -11.85
CA ASP A 144 -2.30 -21.82 -12.19
C ASP A 144 -2.74 -22.74 -13.34
N ASN A 145 -3.01 -23.98 -13.00
CA ASN A 145 -3.39 -25.03 -13.96
C ASN A 145 -4.85 -24.93 -14.43
N ASN A 146 -5.65 -24.05 -13.84
CA ASN A 146 -7.06 -23.86 -14.19
C ASN A 146 -7.42 -22.37 -14.28
N PRO A 147 -6.84 -21.65 -15.26
CA PRO A 147 -7.06 -20.21 -15.40
C PRO A 147 -8.52 -19.90 -15.71
N ILE A 148 -9.07 -18.89 -15.05
CA ILE A 148 -10.41 -18.37 -15.36
C ILE A 148 -10.33 -17.66 -16.71
N HIS A 149 -11.33 -17.87 -17.58
CA HIS A 149 -11.41 -17.28 -18.92
C HIS A 149 -10.10 -17.35 -19.76
N GLY A 150 -9.26 -18.35 -19.48
CA GLY A 150 -8.02 -18.58 -20.26
C GLY A 150 -6.86 -17.65 -19.93
N VAL A 151 -6.96 -16.83 -18.88
CA VAL A 151 -5.88 -15.95 -18.41
C VAL A 151 -5.37 -16.45 -17.06
N PRO A 152 -4.05 -16.65 -16.88
CA PRO A 152 -3.48 -17.01 -15.59
C PRO A 152 -3.83 -15.97 -14.52
N GLY A 153 -4.15 -16.42 -13.31
CA GLY A 153 -4.50 -15.55 -12.20
C GLY A 153 -3.31 -14.75 -11.67
N CYS A 154 -2.08 -15.25 -11.89
CA CYS A 154 -0.83 -14.57 -11.61
C CYS A 154 0.12 -14.78 -12.79
N ASP A 155 0.74 -13.72 -13.28
CA ASP A 155 1.73 -13.78 -14.35
C ASP A 155 3.09 -13.19 -13.95
N ARG A 156 3.16 -12.50 -12.81
CA ARG A 156 4.42 -12.07 -12.21
C ARG A 156 4.34 -12.10 -10.69
N TYR A 157 5.39 -12.63 -10.08
CA TYR A 157 5.59 -12.63 -8.63
C TYR A 157 7.04 -12.30 -8.31
N TYR A 158 7.26 -11.21 -7.60
CA TYR A 158 8.57 -10.73 -7.18
C TYR A 158 8.69 -10.87 -5.66
N ALA A 159 9.67 -11.64 -5.21
CA ALA A 159 9.97 -11.92 -3.82
C ALA A 159 11.35 -11.38 -3.45
N ARG A 160 11.44 -10.61 -2.36
CA ARG A 160 12.72 -10.08 -1.86
C ARG A 160 12.76 -10.09 -0.35
N ILE A 161 13.88 -10.50 0.23
CA ILE A 161 14.08 -10.57 1.67
C ILE A 161 14.68 -9.28 2.22
N VAL A 162 14.26 -8.90 3.42
CA VAL A 162 14.90 -7.88 4.26
C VAL A 162 15.17 -8.53 5.60
N LYS A 163 16.46 -8.66 5.98
CA LYS A 163 16.92 -9.28 7.24
C LYS A 163 17.18 -8.23 8.31
N ASP A 164 17.30 -8.68 9.55
CA ASP A 164 17.69 -7.89 10.73
C ASP A 164 16.87 -6.61 10.92
N PHE A 165 15.62 -6.63 10.46
CA PHE A 165 14.68 -5.54 10.62
C PHE A 165 14.33 -5.35 12.11
N ASN A 166 14.31 -4.10 12.57
CA ASN A 166 13.85 -3.76 13.91
C ASN A 166 12.33 -3.65 13.95
N PRO A 167 11.61 -4.65 14.50
CA PRO A 167 10.14 -4.65 14.53
C PRO A 167 9.55 -3.57 15.44
N ASN A 168 10.34 -3.02 16.37
CA ASN A 168 9.93 -1.95 17.28
C ASN A 168 10.25 -0.54 16.75
N ALA A 169 10.77 -0.43 15.53
CA ALA A 169 11.00 0.85 14.89
C ALA A 169 9.68 1.57 14.60
N HIS A 170 9.65 2.86 14.92
CA HIS A 170 8.46 3.66 14.71
C HIS A 170 8.37 4.14 13.26
N THR A 171 7.15 4.09 12.72
CA THR A 171 6.85 4.73 11.43
C THR A 171 7.11 6.22 11.52
N PRO A 172 7.95 6.80 10.62
CA PRO A 172 8.25 8.22 10.67
C PRO A 172 6.99 9.07 10.47
N ASN A 173 6.93 10.20 11.17
CA ASN A 173 5.75 11.05 11.22
C ASN A 173 5.21 11.45 9.83
N TRP A 174 6.11 11.76 8.88
CA TRP A 174 5.70 12.14 7.53
C TRP A 174 4.95 11.00 6.80
N MET A 175 5.38 9.74 6.96
CA MET A 175 4.74 8.56 6.37
C MET A 175 3.41 8.28 7.06
N ARG A 176 3.41 8.24 8.40
CA ARG A 176 2.21 8.05 9.21
C ARG A 176 1.11 9.04 8.86
N ARG A 177 1.45 10.33 8.72
CA ARG A 177 0.48 11.36 8.31
C ARG A 177 -0.10 11.10 6.93
N ARG A 178 0.72 10.73 5.95
CA ARG A 178 0.24 10.42 4.59
C ARG A 178 -0.73 9.25 4.59
N LEU A 179 -0.46 8.19 5.36
CA LEU A 179 -1.34 7.05 5.52
C LEU A 179 -2.69 7.47 6.14
N ILE A 180 -2.65 8.15 7.28
CA ILE A 180 -3.86 8.60 7.98
C ILE A 180 -4.71 9.52 7.08
N ARG A 181 -4.10 10.46 6.38
CA ARG A 181 -4.81 11.36 5.46
C ARG A 181 -5.40 10.64 4.24
N ALA A 182 -4.84 9.51 3.86
CA ALA A 182 -5.39 8.62 2.84
C ALA A 182 -6.46 7.66 3.38
N GLY A 183 -6.86 7.79 4.66
CA GLY A 183 -7.86 6.94 5.31
C GLY A 183 -7.32 5.59 5.80
N MET A 184 -6.01 5.41 5.86
CA MET A 184 -5.36 4.19 6.32
C MET A 184 -4.84 4.33 7.75
N ARG A 185 -4.98 3.28 8.56
CA ARG A 185 -4.38 3.24 9.89
C ARG A 185 -2.89 2.93 9.80
N SER A 186 -2.08 3.59 10.63
CA SER A 186 -0.69 3.19 10.87
C SER A 186 -0.70 2.01 11.87
N ILE A 187 0.02 0.95 11.54
CA ILE A 187 0.01 -0.32 12.31
C ILE A 187 1.40 -0.62 12.86
N SER A 188 2.36 -0.87 11.98
CA SER A 188 3.78 -1.11 12.28
C SER A 188 4.61 -0.59 11.11
N LEU A 189 5.89 -0.34 11.32
CA LEU A 189 6.74 0.18 10.24
C LEU A 189 6.73 -0.74 9.00
N ALA A 190 6.76 -2.06 9.18
CA ALA A 190 6.73 -3.01 8.06
C ALA A 190 5.45 -2.88 7.23
N VAL A 191 4.28 -2.87 7.88
CA VAL A 191 2.97 -2.73 7.22
C VAL A 191 2.78 -1.32 6.64
N ASP A 192 3.23 -0.30 7.34
CA ASP A 192 3.10 1.08 6.92
C ASP A 192 3.95 1.38 5.68
N VAL A 193 5.13 0.77 5.57
CA VAL A 193 5.97 0.86 4.36
C VAL A 193 5.26 0.25 3.16
N THR A 194 4.70 -0.96 3.27
CA THR A 194 3.97 -1.60 2.15
C THR A 194 2.75 -0.79 1.74
N ASN A 195 1.99 -0.28 2.71
CA ASN A 195 0.85 0.59 2.47
C ASN A 195 1.25 1.93 1.83
N TYR A 196 2.36 2.52 2.27
CA TYR A 196 2.87 3.75 1.68
C TYR A 196 3.31 3.56 0.22
N VAL A 197 4.04 2.49 -0.08
CA VAL A 197 4.43 2.14 -1.46
C VAL A 197 3.21 1.94 -2.35
N MET A 198 2.18 1.26 -1.84
CA MET A 198 0.92 1.11 -2.56
C MET A 198 0.26 2.46 -2.88
N LEU A 199 0.24 3.42 -1.95
CA LEU A 199 -0.29 4.76 -2.18
C LEU A 199 0.58 5.57 -3.13
N ASP A 200 1.89 5.45 -3.04
CA ASP A 200 2.82 6.27 -3.82
C ASP A 200 2.95 5.77 -5.26
N LEU A 201 3.21 4.48 -5.46
CA LEU A 201 3.48 3.88 -6.76
C LEU A 201 2.25 3.19 -7.39
N GLY A 202 1.29 2.73 -6.59
CA GLY A 202 0.12 1.99 -7.06
C GLY A 202 0.31 0.47 -7.08
N GLN A 203 1.40 -0.06 -6.50
CA GLN A 203 1.67 -1.48 -6.36
C GLN A 203 1.30 -1.95 -4.95
N PRO A 204 0.21 -2.72 -4.77
CA PRO A 204 -0.03 -3.38 -3.51
C PRO A 204 1.06 -4.40 -3.20
N MET A 205 1.48 -4.44 -1.95
CA MET A 205 2.53 -5.33 -1.47
C MET A 205 2.06 -6.07 -0.22
N HIS A 206 2.68 -7.22 0.03
CA HIS A 206 2.53 -7.92 1.29
C HIS A 206 3.90 -8.15 1.95
N ALA A 207 3.91 -8.21 3.28
CA ALA A 207 5.08 -8.52 4.08
C ALA A 207 4.78 -9.74 4.94
N TYR A 208 5.59 -10.77 4.82
CA TYR A 208 5.50 -12.00 5.62
C TYR A 208 6.64 -12.07 6.62
N ASP A 209 6.39 -12.70 7.75
CA ASP A 209 7.43 -13.16 8.67
C ASP A 209 8.18 -14.35 8.04
N LEU A 210 9.36 -14.08 7.50
CA LEU A 210 10.15 -15.09 6.76
C LEU A 210 10.49 -16.30 7.64
N ASP A 211 10.71 -16.10 8.93
CA ASP A 211 11.13 -17.17 9.83
C ASP A 211 10.02 -18.22 10.06
N LYS A 212 8.79 -17.90 9.67
CA LYS A 212 7.65 -18.82 9.70
C LYS A 212 7.43 -19.58 8.39
N LEU A 213 8.09 -19.16 7.30
CA LEU A 213 7.83 -19.70 5.96
C LEU A 213 8.81 -20.81 5.60
N GLU A 214 8.32 -21.76 4.82
CA GLU A 214 9.11 -22.84 4.23
C GLU A 214 8.88 -22.85 2.70
N GLY A 215 9.94 -22.60 1.94
CA GLY A 215 9.85 -22.58 0.47
C GLY A 215 9.67 -23.95 -0.18
N PRO A 216 9.25 -24.01 -1.45
CA PRO A 216 8.93 -22.87 -2.30
C PRO A 216 7.61 -22.19 -1.92
N ILE A 217 7.53 -20.87 -2.23
CA ILE A 217 6.23 -20.20 -2.29
C ILE A 217 5.52 -20.67 -3.57
N VAL A 218 4.27 -21.09 -3.45
CA VAL A 218 3.48 -21.56 -4.59
C VAL A 218 2.22 -20.73 -4.73
N VAL A 219 2.08 -20.07 -5.88
CA VAL A 219 0.85 -19.36 -6.25
C VAL A 219 -0.03 -20.35 -7.01
N ARG A 220 -1.14 -20.78 -6.41
CA ARG A 220 -2.03 -21.81 -6.97
C ARG A 220 -3.52 -21.51 -6.75
N ARG A 221 -4.37 -22.24 -7.44
CA ARG A 221 -5.81 -22.23 -7.12
C ARG A 221 -6.09 -23.02 -5.84
N ALA A 222 -7.18 -22.66 -5.16
CA ALA A 222 -7.66 -23.41 -4.02
C ALA A 222 -8.16 -24.80 -4.44
N ASN A 223 -7.98 -25.77 -3.55
CA ASN A 223 -8.61 -27.08 -3.67
C ASN A 223 -10.01 -27.06 -3.06
N GLU A 224 -10.84 -28.02 -3.43
CA GLU A 224 -12.18 -28.15 -2.87
C GLU A 224 -12.11 -28.41 -1.35
N GLY A 225 -12.89 -27.65 -0.58
CA GLY A 225 -12.95 -27.77 0.88
C GLY A 225 -11.86 -27.05 1.66
N GLU A 226 -10.91 -26.39 0.99
CA GLU A 226 -9.92 -25.57 1.69
C GLU A 226 -10.56 -24.35 2.37
N LYS A 227 -9.98 -23.94 3.49
CA LYS A 227 -10.39 -22.79 4.30
C LYS A 227 -9.21 -21.91 4.63
N LEU A 228 -9.50 -20.63 4.83
CA LEU A 228 -8.49 -19.64 5.24
C LEU A 228 -9.06 -18.73 6.34
N THR A 229 -8.31 -18.57 7.42
CA THR A 229 -8.56 -17.50 8.40
C THR A 229 -7.72 -16.28 8.00
N THR A 230 -8.39 -15.20 7.63
CA THR A 230 -7.78 -13.95 7.19
C THR A 230 -7.35 -13.05 8.36
N LEU A 231 -6.53 -12.01 8.07
CA LEU A 231 -5.98 -11.07 9.06
C LEU A 231 -7.06 -10.35 9.90
N ASP A 232 -8.31 -10.28 9.44
CA ASP A 232 -9.44 -9.77 10.22
C ASP A 232 -10.06 -10.81 11.17
N GLY A 233 -9.46 -11.99 11.27
CA GLY A 233 -9.87 -13.07 12.18
C GLY A 233 -11.07 -13.90 11.70
N LYS A 234 -11.53 -13.69 10.45
CA LYS A 234 -12.65 -14.44 9.89
C LYS A 234 -12.19 -15.65 9.11
N GLU A 235 -12.90 -16.77 9.28
CA GLU A 235 -12.73 -17.96 8.47
C GLU A 235 -13.58 -17.87 7.18
N HIS A 236 -12.98 -18.23 6.06
CA HIS A 236 -13.62 -18.26 4.74
C HIS A 236 -13.50 -19.65 4.13
N ASP A 237 -14.62 -20.19 3.63
CA ASP A 237 -14.64 -21.36 2.76
C ASP A 237 -14.17 -20.93 1.37
N LEU A 238 -13.10 -21.54 0.87
CA LEU A 238 -12.49 -21.16 -0.38
C LEU A 238 -13.17 -21.84 -1.57
N SER A 239 -13.18 -21.14 -2.70
CA SER A 239 -13.65 -21.66 -3.98
C SER A 239 -12.45 -22.08 -4.83
N VAL A 240 -12.60 -23.11 -5.64
CA VAL A 240 -11.58 -23.54 -6.61
C VAL A 240 -11.19 -22.45 -7.63
N GLU A 241 -11.97 -21.38 -7.73
CA GLU A 241 -11.62 -20.18 -8.51
C GLU A 241 -10.69 -19.23 -7.75
N ASP A 242 -10.55 -19.36 -6.43
CA ASP A 242 -9.71 -18.46 -5.64
C ASP A 242 -8.24 -18.76 -5.87
N LEU A 243 -7.46 -17.69 -6.09
CA LEU A 243 -6.02 -17.77 -6.20
C LEU A 243 -5.41 -17.57 -4.82
N LEU A 244 -4.48 -18.42 -4.46
CA LEU A 244 -3.85 -18.46 -3.14
C LEU A 244 -2.35 -18.23 -3.26
N ILE A 245 -1.79 -17.58 -2.23
CA ILE A 245 -0.37 -17.64 -1.93
C ILE A 245 -0.19 -18.71 -0.87
N THR A 246 0.70 -19.67 -1.12
CA THR A 246 0.95 -20.80 -0.23
C THR A 246 2.44 -21.01 -0.04
N ASP A 247 2.84 -21.69 1.03
CA ASP A 247 4.20 -22.19 1.22
C ASP A 247 4.22 -23.71 1.37
N SER A 248 5.40 -24.29 1.60
CA SER A 248 5.63 -25.73 1.42
C SER A 248 6.27 -26.39 2.67
N PRO A 249 5.57 -26.38 3.81
CA PRO A 249 6.10 -26.94 5.06
C PRO A 249 6.42 -28.42 4.92
N ASN A 250 7.56 -28.83 5.50
CA ASN A 250 8.06 -30.20 5.46
C ASN A 250 8.25 -30.77 4.03
N GLY A 251 8.42 -29.90 3.04
CA GLY A 251 8.54 -30.28 1.63
C GLY A 251 7.19 -30.64 0.97
N GLU A 252 6.07 -30.42 1.64
CA GLU A 252 4.73 -30.58 1.06
C GLU A 252 4.37 -29.35 0.22
N ARG A 253 4.67 -29.42 -1.07
CA ARG A 253 4.54 -28.32 -2.03
C ARG A 253 3.17 -27.63 -1.96
N GLY A 254 3.17 -26.35 -1.59
CA GLY A 254 1.97 -25.50 -1.60
C GLY A 254 0.87 -25.93 -0.63
N SER A 255 1.20 -26.68 0.42
CA SER A 255 0.21 -27.26 1.32
C SER A 255 -0.37 -26.28 2.33
N ARG A 256 0.38 -25.23 2.74
CA ARG A 256 -0.08 -24.27 3.73
C ARG A 256 -0.47 -22.94 3.11
N ILE A 257 -1.68 -22.49 3.36
CA ILE A 257 -2.22 -21.25 2.79
C ILE A 257 -1.75 -20.05 3.61
N LEU A 258 -1.11 -19.09 2.94
CA LEU A 258 -0.64 -17.84 3.52
C LEU A 258 -1.61 -16.68 3.29
N GLY A 259 -2.43 -16.73 2.22
CA GLY A 259 -3.35 -15.66 1.92
C GLY A 259 -4.17 -15.88 0.66
N LEU A 260 -5.21 -15.06 0.53
CA LEU A 260 -6.01 -14.93 -0.67
C LEU A 260 -5.34 -13.87 -1.56
N ALA A 261 -4.74 -14.32 -2.67
CA ALA A 261 -3.89 -13.51 -3.54
C ALA A 261 -4.55 -12.19 -3.94
N GLY A 262 -3.86 -11.09 -3.71
CA GLY A 262 -4.31 -9.73 -4.07
C GLY A 262 -5.54 -9.22 -3.32
N VAL A 263 -6.06 -9.98 -2.35
CA VAL A 263 -7.24 -9.60 -1.56
C VAL A 263 -6.87 -9.38 -0.10
N MET A 264 -6.45 -10.43 0.62
CA MET A 264 -6.10 -10.32 2.04
C MET A 264 -5.18 -11.47 2.48
N GLY A 265 -4.16 -11.15 3.29
CA GLY A 265 -3.31 -12.14 3.92
C GLY A 265 -4.04 -12.99 4.95
N GLY A 266 -3.51 -14.18 5.21
CA GLY A 266 -3.93 -15.06 6.31
C GLY A 266 -3.19 -14.73 7.61
N LEU A 267 -3.70 -15.25 8.72
CA LEU A 267 -3.06 -15.09 10.03
C LEU A 267 -1.68 -15.75 10.10
N TYR A 268 -1.49 -16.85 9.36
CA TYR A 268 -0.19 -17.49 9.30
C TYR A 268 0.77 -16.67 8.45
N GLY A 269 1.99 -16.48 8.95
CA GLY A 269 3.00 -15.66 8.26
C GLY A 269 2.84 -14.15 8.48
N GLU A 270 1.87 -13.70 9.29
CA GLU A 270 1.73 -12.29 9.65
C GLU A 270 2.98 -11.76 10.36
N VAL A 271 3.41 -10.54 9.97
CA VAL A 271 4.48 -9.82 10.66
C VAL A 271 4.00 -9.34 12.04
N THR A 272 4.83 -9.55 13.05
CA THR A 272 4.53 -9.25 14.45
C THR A 272 5.61 -8.35 15.06
N ALA A 273 5.44 -8.00 16.34
CA ALA A 273 6.45 -7.24 17.08
C ALA A 273 7.79 -7.99 17.27
N ASP A 274 7.84 -9.28 16.93
CA ASP A 274 9.04 -10.12 17.06
C ASP A 274 9.69 -10.43 15.71
N THR A 275 9.05 -10.07 14.59
CA THR A 275 9.51 -10.36 13.22
C THR A 275 10.76 -9.56 12.87
N LYS A 276 11.86 -10.24 12.62
CA LYS A 276 13.15 -9.64 12.23
C LYS A 276 13.50 -9.85 10.76
N ASN A 277 13.03 -10.93 10.18
CA ASN A 277 13.27 -11.26 8.79
C ASN A 277 11.95 -11.19 8.02
N ILE A 278 11.93 -10.38 6.98
CA ILE A 278 10.71 -10.08 6.23
C ILE A 278 10.86 -10.58 4.80
N LEU A 279 9.86 -11.29 4.30
CA LEU A 279 9.69 -11.52 2.87
C LEU A 279 8.73 -10.48 2.33
N LEU A 280 9.19 -9.66 1.38
CA LEU A 280 8.38 -8.73 0.61
C LEU A 280 7.83 -9.42 -0.63
N GLU A 281 6.51 -9.33 -0.82
CA GLU A 281 5.80 -9.74 -2.01
C GLU A 281 5.38 -8.52 -2.81
N ALA A 282 5.67 -8.52 -4.12
CA ALA A 282 5.01 -7.66 -5.09
C ALA A 282 4.64 -8.50 -6.31
N ALA A 283 3.37 -8.53 -6.68
CA ALA A 283 2.89 -9.40 -7.73
C ALA A 283 2.00 -8.67 -8.74
N HIS A 284 1.76 -9.30 -9.89
CA HIS A 284 0.70 -8.90 -10.80
C HIS A 284 -0.33 -10.03 -10.87
N PHE A 285 -1.59 -9.68 -10.60
CA PHE A 285 -2.72 -10.60 -10.59
C PHE A 285 -3.77 -10.21 -11.61
N ASP A 286 -4.45 -11.21 -12.18
CA ASP A 286 -5.56 -11.01 -13.11
C ASP A 286 -6.73 -10.27 -12.45
N GLN A 287 -7.19 -9.21 -13.11
CA GLN A 287 -8.25 -8.32 -12.63
C GLN A 287 -9.55 -9.05 -12.32
N VAL A 288 -9.95 -9.99 -13.20
CA VAL A 288 -11.21 -10.73 -13.06
C VAL A 288 -11.14 -11.71 -11.91
N THR A 289 -10.03 -12.41 -11.76
CA THR A 289 -9.75 -13.32 -10.64
C THR A 289 -9.91 -12.59 -9.31
N ILE A 290 -9.22 -11.47 -9.15
CA ILE A 290 -9.26 -10.70 -7.89
C ILE A 290 -10.64 -10.11 -7.63
N ALA A 291 -11.29 -9.54 -8.65
CA ALA A 291 -12.64 -8.99 -8.51
C ALA A 291 -13.68 -10.05 -8.08
N ARG A 292 -13.57 -11.28 -8.60
CA ARG A 292 -14.46 -12.39 -8.22
C ARG A 292 -14.23 -12.84 -6.79
N SER A 293 -12.95 -13.04 -6.39
CA SER A 293 -12.61 -13.47 -5.03
C SER A 293 -13.00 -12.41 -3.99
N ALA A 294 -12.68 -11.14 -4.22
CA ALA A 294 -13.03 -10.05 -3.29
C ALA A 294 -14.57 -9.96 -3.08
N ARG A 295 -15.36 -10.12 -4.14
CA ARG A 295 -16.83 -10.09 -4.04
C ARG A 295 -17.39 -11.35 -3.37
N ARG A 296 -16.86 -12.53 -3.69
CA ARG A 296 -17.30 -13.82 -3.12
C ARG A 296 -17.15 -13.81 -1.61
N HIS A 297 -15.99 -13.39 -1.13
CA HIS A 297 -15.68 -13.36 0.30
C HIS A 297 -16.13 -12.07 1.00
N LYS A 298 -16.66 -11.09 0.26
CA LYS A 298 -17.07 -9.76 0.77
C LYS A 298 -15.93 -9.04 1.50
N ILE A 299 -14.73 -9.12 0.95
CA ILE A 299 -13.52 -8.48 1.50
C ILE A 299 -13.10 -7.33 0.56
N PRO A 300 -13.64 -6.10 0.74
CA PRO A 300 -13.14 -4.94 0.01
C PRO A 300 -11.83 -4.46 0.66
N SER A 301 -10.71 -4.71 0.02
CA SER A 301 -9.41 -4.20 0.48
C SER A 301 -8.86 -3.13 -0.46
N GLU A 302 -7.94 -2.31 0.02
CA GLU A 302 -7.23 -1.34 -0.82
C GLU A 302 -6.35 -2.03 -1.87
N ALA A 303 -5.87 -3.24 -1.58
CA ALA A 303 -5.15 -4.08 -2.52
C ALA A 303 -6.08 -4.59 -3.63
N SER A 304 -7.20 -5.26 -3.28
CA SER A 304 -8.14 -5.79 -4.26
C SER A 304 -8.72 -4.70 -5.16
N ARG A 305 -8.98 -3.51 -4.61
CA ARG A 305 -9.45 -2.33 -5.36
C ARG A 305 -8.48 -1.88 -6.45
N ARG A 306 -7.16 -2.07 -6.26
CA ARG A 306 -6.13 -1.77 -7.27
C ARG A 306 -5.99 -2.91 -8.26
N PHE A 307 -5.85 -4.13 -7.78
CA PHE A 307 -5.70 -5.29 -8.65
C PHE A 307 -6.90 -5.51 -9.58
N GLU A 308 -8.14 -5.37 -9.10
CA GLU A 308 -9.35 -5.51 -9.95
C GLU A 308 -9.45 -4.46 -11.06
N ARG A 309 -8.66 -3.37 -10.97
CA ARG A 309 -8.59 -2.30 -11.98
C ARG A 309 -7.31 -2.31 -12.80
N GLY A 310 -6.40 -3.20 -12.47
CA GLY A 310 -5.12 -3.38 -13.13
C GLY A 310 -3.98 -2.63 -12.46
N VAL A 311 -2.92 -3.38 -12.18
CA VAL A 311 -1.63 -2.89 -11.68
C VAL A 311 -0.63 -2.98 -12.84
N ASP A 312 0.33 -2.06 -12.86
CA ASP A 312 1.39 -2.04 -13.88
C ASP A 312 2.31 -3.26 -13.72
N THR A 313 2.47 -4.06 -14.76
CA THR A 313 3.28 -5.28 -14.76
C THR A 313 4.78 -5.04 -14.65
N ALA A 314 5.23 -3.79 -14.69
CA ALA A 314 6.64 -3.41 -14.59
C ALA A 314 7.01 -2.77 -13.23
N LEU A 315 6.06 -2.66 -12.29
CA LEU A 315 6.28 -1.96 -11.02
C LEU A 315 6.90 -2.81 -9.90
N GLN A 316 6.86 -4.13 -9.99
CA GLN A 316 7.23 -5.01 -8.88
C GLN A 316 8.67 -4.77 -8.37
N PRO A 317 9.71 -4.65 -9.24
CA PRO A 317 11.07 -4.35 -8.79
C PRO A 317 11.18 -2.96 -8.15
N ALA A 318 10.57 -1.93 -8.76
CA ALA A 318 10.59 -0.56 -8.23
C ALA A 318 9.90 -0.47 -6.86
N ALA A 319 8.78 -1.15 -6.69
CA ALA A 319 8.03 -1.15 -5.43
C ALA A 319 8.79 -1.84 -4.31
N THR A 320 9.37 -3.01 -4.59
CA THR A 320 10.20 -3.71 -3.59
C THR A 320 11.49 -2.95 -3.28
N GLN A 321 12.09 -2.28 -4.26
CA GLN A 321 13.24 -1.42 -4.03
C GLN A 321 12.90 -0.26 -3.09
N MET A 322 11.78 0.43 -3.33
CA MET A 322 11.32 1.51 -2.45
C MET A 322 11.03 1.01 -1.04
N ALA A 323 10.33 -0.12 -0.92
CA ALA A 323 10.03 -0.73 0.38
C ALA A 323 11.32 -1.10 1.14
N ALA A 324 12.26 -1.74 0.46
CA ALA A 324 13.55 -2.15 1.01
C ALA A 324 14.37 -0.94 1.48
N GLU A 325 14.48 0.14 0.67
CA GLU A 325 15.15 1.39 1.07
C GLU A 325 14.50 2.02 2.32
N LEU A 326 13.17 2.02 2.41
CA LEU A 326 12.46 2.56 3.57
C LEU A 326 12.65 1.70 4.82
N MET A 327 12.61 0.36 4.68
CA MET A 327 12.86 -0.57 5.79
C MET A 327 14.32 -0.50 6.27
N ALA A 328 15.28 -0.35 5.36
CA ALA A 328 16.67 -0.13 5.73
C ALA A 328 16.87 1.19 6.49
N LYS A 329 16.31 2.26 5.95
CA LYS A 329 16.47 3.61 6.51
C LYS A 329 15.85 3.80 7.89
N TYR A 330 14.66 3.25 8.11
CA TYR A 330 13.88 3.51 9.33
C TYR A 330 13.80 2.32 10.28
N GLY A 331 14.02 1.11 9.79
CA GLY A 331 13.98 -0.13 10.55
C GLY A 331 15.33 -0.84 10.65
N ASN A 332 16.41 -0.27 10.13
CA ASN A 332 17.76 -0.87 10.07
C ASN A 332 17.80 -2.23 9.37
N GLY A 333 16.81 -2.54 8.53
CA GLY A 333 16.80 -3.80 7.80
C GLY A 333 17.89 -3.87 6.74
N GLU A 334 18.36 -5.07 6.44
CA GLU A 334 19.36 -5.38 5.42
C GLU A 334 18.67 -6.04 4.21
N PRO A 335 18.41 -5.28 3.12
CA PRO A 335 17.81 -5.85 1.91
C PRO A 335 18.74 -6.82 1.21
N SER A 336 18.21 -7.95 0.76
CA SER A 336 18.94 -8.89 -0.08
C SER A 336 19.16 -8.34 -1.50
N GLU A 337 20.26 -8.78 -2.12
CA GLU A 337 20.60 -8.54 -3.54
C GLU A 337 20.20 -9.71 -4.46
N HIS A 338 19.46 -10.70 -3.95
CA HIS A 338 19.09 -11.93 -4.65
C HIS A 338 17.58 -12.16 -4.73
N PRO A 339 16.79 -11.20 -5.25
CA PRO A 339 15.35 -11.38 -5.38
C PRO A 339 15.02 -12.53 -6.33
N ASN A 340 13.84 -13.11 -6.14
CA ASN A 340 13.27 -14.02 -7.11
C ASN A 340 12.17 -13.29 -7.91
N ASP A 341 12.28 -13.24 -9.23
CA ASP A 341 11.29 -12.63 -10.14
C ASP A 341 10.78 -13.68 -11.13
N VAL A 342 9.68 -14.31 -10.81
CA VAL A 342 8.97 -15.18 -11.75
C VAL A 342 8.12 -14.29 -12.65
N ASN A 343 8.60 -14.02 -13.86
CA ASN A 343 7.98 -13.09 -14.81
C ASN A 343 7.52 -13.80 -16.08
N ASN A 344 6.23 -14.03 -16.20
CA ASN A 344 5.58 -14.63 -17.36
C ASN A 344 4.79 -13.62 -18.21
N THR A 345 4.88 -12.31 -17.91
CA THR A 345 4.10 -11.26 -18.59
C THR A 345 4.39 -11.17 -20.09
N ALA A 346 5.62 -11.41 -20.52
CA ALA A 346 6.00 -11.40 -21.93
C ALA A 346 5.43 -12.58 -22.76
N ARG A 347 5.00 -13.66 -22.09
CA ARG A 347 4.39 -14.84 -22.75
C ARG A 347 2.93 -14.63 -23.13
N GLN A 348 2.28 -13.63 -22.54
CA GLN A 348 0.94 -13.21 -22.92
C GLN A 348 1.07 -12.16 -24.04
N GLY A 349 1.07 -12.61 -25.30
CA GLY A 349 1.05 -11.70 -26.44
C GLY A 349 -0.12 -10.73 -26.31
N HIS A 350 0.17 -9.45 -26.07
CA HIS A 350 -0.86 -8.43 -25.92
C HIS A 350 -1.71 -8.41 -27.20
N PRO A 351 -3.05 -8.54 -27.15
CA PRO A 351 -3.91 -8.55 -28.34
C PRO A 351 -3.70 -7.33 -29.26
N LEU A 352 -3.12 -6.24 -28.75
CA LEU A 352 -2.85 -5.03 -29.51
C LEU A 352 -1.53 -5.06 -30.31
N GLN A 353 -0.66 -6.04 -30.13
CA GLN A 353 0.56 -6.15 -30.95
C GLN A 353 0.26 -6.60 -32.39
N GLY A 354 -0.85 -7.30 -32.63
CA GLY A 354 -1.30 -7.68 -33.98
C GLY A 354 -1.84 -6.55 -34.85
N LEU A 355 -2.17 -5.40 -34.26
CA LEU A 355 -2.73 -4.25 -34.99
C LEU A 355 -1.67 -3.28 -35.54
N ARG A 356 -0.37 -3.49 -35.28
CA ARG A 356 0.72 -2.59 -35.74
C ARG A 356 1.44 -3.03 -37.02
N SER A 357 1.09 -4.16 -37.64
CA SER A 357 1.74 -4.69 -38.85
C SER A 357 1.03 -4.37 -40.18
N GLY A 358 0.06 -3.43 -40.18
CA GLY A 358 -0.48 -2.90 -41.41
C GLY A 358 0.46 -1.86 -42.05
N PRO A 359 0.56 -1.77 -43.40
CA PRO A 359 1.45 -0.82 -44.06
C PRO A 359 1.07 0.61 -43.65
N ARG A 360 2.05 1.36 -43.13
CA ARG A 360 1.89 2.79 -42.82
C ARG A 360 1.53 3.55 -44.10
N SER A 361 0.26 3.89 -44.29
CA SER A 361 -0.13 4.89 -45.24
C SER A 361 0.48 6.24 -44.84
N ARG A 362 1.27 6.84 -45.70
CA ARG A 362 1.87 8.17 -45.51
C ARG A 362 0.75 9.17 -45.16
N PRO A 363 0.90 10.03 -44.13
CA PRO A 363 -0.07 11.07 -43.87
C PRO A 363 -0.10 12.04 -45.04
N ARG A 364 -1.28 12.23 -45.62
CA ARG A 364 -1.53 13.34 -46.55
C ARG A 364 -1.36 14.66 -45.77
N ARG A 365 -0.45 15.52 -46.23
CA ARG A 365 -0.38 16.91 -45.81
C ARG A 365 -1.69 17.63 -46.16
N GLY A 366 -2.29 18.26 -45.17
CA GLY A 366 -3.35 19.22 -45.38
C GLY A 366 -4.58 18.95 -44.50
N HIS A 367 -4.55 19.45 -43.31
CA HIS A 367 -5.55 20.25 -42.61
C HIS A 367 -5.17 20.29 -41.12
N GLN A 368 -4.73 21.45 -40.64
CA GLN A 368 -4.66 21.77 -39.24
C GLN A 368 -6.11 21.93 -38.72
N PRO A 369 -6.58 21.13 -37.76
CA PRO A 369 -7.78 21.51 -37.02
C PRO A 369 -7.39 22.63 -36.06
N HIS A 370 -7.97 23.79 -36.23
CA HIS A 370 -7.97 24.83 -35.21
C HIS A 370 -8.63 24.25 -33.95
N LEU A 371 -7.83 23.88 -32.95
CA LEU A 371 -8.28 23.64 -31.62
C LEU A 371 -8.81 24.97 -31.06
N ARG A 372 -10.12 25.17 -31.13
CA ARG A 372 -10.80 26.18 -30.34
C ARG A 372 -10.67 25.74 -28.89
N HIS A 373 -10.01 26.55 -28.07
CA HIS A 373 -10.07 26.43 -26.62
C HIS A 373 -11.55 26.41 -26.20
N PRO A 374 -12.02 25.42 -25.44
CA PRO A 374 -13.31 25.54 -24.78
C PRO A 374 -13.20 26.60 -23.71
N ASP A 375 -14.19 27.49 -23.68
CA ASP A 375 -14.31 28.61 -22.79
C ASP A 375 -14.14 28.24 -21.31
N ARG A 376 -13.53 29.17 -20.57
CA ARG A 376 -13.19 29.10 -19.12
C ARG A 376 -14.41 29.08 -18.17
N HIS A 377 -15.47 28.35 -18.47
CA HIS A 377 -16.72 28.40 -17.67
C HIS A 377 -17.03 27.16 -16.82
N TRP A 378 -16.10 26.20 -16.66
CA TRP A 378 -16.36 24.99 -15.84
C TRP A 378 -15.81 25.02 -14.41
N LEU A 379 -15.34 26.18 -13.92
CA LEU A 379 -14.83 26.31 -12.54
C LEU A 379 -15.75 27.04 -11.55
N HIS A 380 -17.01 27.26 -11.88
CA HIS A 380 -17.97 27.86 -10.95
C HIS A 380 -19.15 26.91 -10.69
N GLY A 381 -19.06 26.10 -9.61
CA GLY A 381 -20.21 25.27 -9.19
C GLY A 381 -19.94 24.24 -8.10
N GLY A 382 -18.74 24.11 -7.60
CA GLY A 382 -18.44 23.21 -6.48
C GLY A 382 -18.74 23.85 -5.13
N ARG A 383 -19.82 23.44 -4.45
CA ARG A 383 -20.04 23.80 -3.05
C ARG A 383 -18.99 23.09 -2.19
N TRP A 384 -18.17 23.87 -1.55
CA TRP A 384 -17.26 23.39 -0.51
C TRP A 384 -18.08 22.93 0.69
N ARG A 385 -18.03 21.65 1.02
CA ARG A 385 -18.40 21.19 2.36
C ARG A 385 -17.09 21.06 3.15
N GLN A 386 -16.91 21.92 4.12
CA GLN A 386 -15.97 21.69 5.21
C GLN A 386 -16.54 20.52 6.04
N ARG A 387 -15.78 19.48 6.18
CA ARG A 387 -15.96 18.44 7.19
C ARG A 387 -14.86 18.56 8.22
#